data_0584a26bb8f08802c41c2e19a7df592b
#
_entry.id   0584a26bb8f08802c41c2e19a7df592b
#
_cell.length_a   1.000
_cell.length_b   1.000
_cell.length_c   1.000
_cell.angle_alpha   90.00
_cell.angle_beta   90.00
_cell.angle_gamma   90.00
#
_symmetry.space_group_name_H-M   'P 1'
#
loop_
_entity.id
_entity.type
_entity.pdbx_description
1 polymer ?
#
loop_
_entity_poly.entity_id
_entity_poly.type
_entity_poly.pdbx_seq_one_letter_code
_entity_poly.pdbx_strand_id
1 'polypeptide(L)'
;MIFITGGTGLVGSHVLLKLSQQSRGFKALRRESSSLDICKRIFSYYNADELFVKINWIEGDINDIASLESGMQDCDLLLHCAGVVSFSKSQTEVLRKVNIEGTANVMNIALNLGIRKVGFVSSIAAL
;
A
#
# COMPACT_ATOMS: atom_id res chain seq x y z
N MET A 1 -9.63 -0.13 -11.74
CA MET A 1 -8.25 -0.46 -11.27
C MET A 1 -8.04 0.14 -9.89
N ILE A 2 -7.55 -0.65 -8.98
CA ILE A 2 -7.29 -0.25 -7.59
C ILE A 2 -5.80 0.00 -7.42
N PHE A 3 -5.40 1.10 -6.78
CA PHE A 3 -4.02 1.34 -6.37
C PHE A 3 -3.89 1.08 -4.87
N ILE A 4 -2.87 0.32 -4.47
CA ILE A 4 -2.68 -0.09 -3.08
C ILE A 4 -1.28 0.29 -2.61
N THR A 5 -1.19 0.95 -1.46
CA THR A 5 0.06 1.16 -0.74
C THR A 5 0.13 0.24 0.48
N GLY A 6 1.33 -0.10 0.90
CA GLY A 6 1.52 -0.93 2.08
C GLY A 6 1.19 -2.42 1.88
N GLY A 7 1.14 -2.88 0.64
CA GLY A 7 0.84 -4.28 0.32
C GLY A 7 1.87 -5.29 0.81
N THR A 8 3.06 -4.84 1.20
CA THR A 8 4.11 -5.71 1.76
C THR A 8 3.97 -5.95 3.26
N GLY A 9 3.11 -5.18 3.95
CA GLY A 9 2.86 -5.32 5.39
C GLY A 9 1.76 -6.33 5.70
N LEU A 10 1.49 -6.52 6.98
CA LEU A 10 0.52 -7.52 7.45
C LEU A 10 -0.91 -7.26 6.93
N VAL A 11 -1.43 -6.07 7.18
CA VAL A 11 -2.80 -5.71 6.76
C VAL A 11 -2.89 -5.64 5.24
N GLY A 12 -1.95 -4.94 4.60
CA GLY A 12 -1.94 -4.79 3.14
C GLY A 12 -1.84 -6.13 2.42
N SER A 13 -1.05 -7.06 2.92
CA SER A 13 -0.93 -8.41 2.33
C SER A 13 -2.25 -9.18 2.36
N HIS A 14 -3.03 -9.07 3.45
CA HIS A 14 -4.36 -9.67 3.50
C HIS A 14 -5.35 -8.99 2.54
N VAL A 15 -5.22 -7.67 2.37
CA VAL A 15 -6.01 -6.94 1.36
C VAL A 15 -5.69 -7.45 -0.05
N LEU A 16 -4.39 -7.58 -0.39
CA LEU A 16 -3.96 -8.13 -1.68
C LEU A 16 -4.50 -9.54 -1.90
N LEU A 17 -4.42 -10.40 -0.89
CA LEU A 17 -4.95 -11.75 -0.96
C LEU A 17 -6.45 -11.75 -1.29
N LYS A 18 -7.23 -10.95 -0.57
CA LYS A 18 -8.68 -10.86 -0.77
C LYS A 18 -9.02 -10.36 -2.17
N LEU A 19 -8.35 -9.32 -2.64
CA LEU A 19 -8.56 -8.79 -3.99
C LEU A 19 -8.19 -9.81 -5.07
N SER A 20 -7.07 -10.52 -4.86
CA SER A 20 -6.64 -11.59 -5.78
C SER A 20 -7.68 -12.72 -5.85
N GLN A 21 -8.20 -13.15 -4.71
CA GLN A 21 -9.24 -14.18 -4.65
C GLN A 21 -10.54 -13.75 -5.32
N GLN A 22 -10.84 -12.45 -5.33
CA GLN A 22 -12.01 -11.87 -6.00
C GLN A 22 -11.74 -11.50 -7.46
N SER A 23 -10.56 -11.81 -7.99
CA SER A 23 -10.15 -11.46 -9.36
C SER A 23 -10.26 -9.95 -9.65
N ARG A 24 -10.03 -9.10 -8.64
CA ARG A 24 -10.07 -7.64 -8.80
C ARG A 24 -8.74 -7.15 -9.37
N GLY A 25 -8.82 -6.26 -10.34
CA GLY A 25 -7.64 -5.61 -10.92
C GLY A 25 -7.03 -4.59 -9.96
N PHE A 26 -5.74 -4.71 -9.69
CA PHE A 26 -5.03 -3.78 -8.81
C PHE A 26 -3.54 -3.64 -9.18
N LYS A 27 -2.96 -2.54 -8.73
CA LYS A 27 -1.51 -2.27 -8.73
C LYS A 27 -1.08 -2.08 -7.28
N ALA A 28 -0.04 -2.78 -6.85
CA ALA A 28 0.48 -2.69 -5.48
C ALA A 28 1.83 -1.98 -5.46
N LEU A 29 1.91 -0.85 -4.76
CA LEU A 29 3.16 -0.11 -4.60
C LEU A 29 4.12 -0.84 -3.65
N ARG A 30 5.38 -0.96 -4.06
CA ARG A 30 6.45 -1.44 -3.19
C ARG A 30 7.72 -0.62 -3.41
N ARG A 31 8.50 -0.44 -2.36
CA ARG A 31 9.88 0.08 -2.50
C ARG A 31 10.77 -1.07 -2.97
N GLU A 32 11.82 -0.74 -3.72
CA GLU A 32 12.83 -1.72 -4.14
C GLU A 32 13.39 -2.50 -2.96
N SER A 33 13.65 -1.80 -1.84
CA SER A 33 14.20 -2.40 -0.62
C SER A 33 13.19 -3.21 0.20
N SER A 34 11.90 -3.20 -0.13
CA SER A 34 10.88 -3.89 0.66
C SER A 34 10.96 -5.39 0.49
N SER A 35 10.95 -6.13 1.61
CA SER A 35 10.81 -7.58 1.59
C SER A 35 9.38 -7.97 1.24
N LEU A 36 9.23 -8.99 0.41
CA LEU A 36 7.94 -9.61 0.07
C LEU A 36 7.62 -10.83 0.95
N ASP A 37 8.45 -11.14 1.94
CA ASP A 37 8.34 -12.38 2.72
C ASP A 37 7.02 -12.50 3.48
N ILE A 38 6.55 -11.42 4.11
CA ILE A 38 5.27 -11.42 4.83
C ILE A 38 4.12 -11.73 3.87
N CYS A 39 4.08 -11.02 2.74
CA CYS A 39 3.04 -11.22 1.73
C CYS A 39 3.06 -12.64 1.18
N LYS A 40 4.24 -13.14 0.84
CA LYS A 40 4.41 -14.50 0.32
C LYS A 40 3.95 -15.55 1.33
N ARG A 41 4.31 -15.41 2.60
CA ARG A 41 3.88 -16.34 3.68
C ARG A 41 2.37 -16.33 3.87
N ILE A 42 1.74 -15.17 3.82
CA ILE A 42 0.29 -15.05 3.96
C ILE A 42 -0.41 -15.77 2.81
N PHE A 43 0.02 -15.55 1.58
CA PHE A 43 -0.55 -16.22 0.41
C PHE A 43 -0.35 -17.74 0.50
N SER A 44 0.84 -18.20 0.90
CA SER A 44 1.11 -19.63 1.09
C SER A 44 0.24 -20.24 2.19
N TYR A 45 0.06 -19.56 3.29
CA TYR A 45 -0.80 -20.02 4.38
C TYR A 45 -2.22 -20.31 3.93
N TYR A 46 -2.75 -19.50 3.01
CA TYR A 46 -4.09 -19.66 2.44
C TYR A 46 -4.10 -20.44 1.13
N ASN A 47 -3.04 -21.18 0.82
CA ASN A 47 -2.92 -22.00 -0.41
C ASN A 47 -3.14 -21.17 -1.71
N ALA A 48 -2.64 -19.95 -1.74
CA ALA A 48 -2.83 -19.01 -2.84
C ALA A 48 -1.50 -18.60 -3.51
N ASP A 49 -0.50 -19.50 -3.53
CA ASP A 49 0.82 -19.21 -4.12
C ASP A 49 0.70 -18.81 -5.59
N GLU A 50 -0.19 -19.42 -6.35
CA GLU A 50 -0.43 -19.07 -7.75
C GLU A 50 -0.99 -17.65 -7.93
N LEU A 51 -1.68 -17.11 -6.93
CA LEU A 51 -2.17 -15.73 -6.94
C LEU A 51 -1.06 -14.74 -6.58
N PHE A 52 -0.15 -15.13 -5.68
CA PHE A 52 0.97 -14.28 -5.30
C PHE A 52 1.84 -13.90 -6.51
N VAL A 53 2.15 -14.86 -7.38
CA VAL A 53 3.02 -14.61 -8.54
C VAL A 53 2.35 -13.70 -9.59
N LYS A 54 1.05 -13.50 -9.51
CA LYS A 54 0.29 -12.64 -10.42
C LYS A 54 0.14 -11.20 -9.92
N ILE A 55 0.63 -10.88 -8.72
CA ILE A 55 0.53 -9.52 -8.18
C ILE A 55 1.30 -8.55 -9.08
N ASN A 56 0.60 -7.50 -9.50
CA ASN A 56 1.20 -6.40 -10.27
C ASN A 56 1.89 -5.41 -9.32
N TRP A 57 3.16 -5.63 -9.06
CA TRP A 57 3.96 -4.74 -8.23
C TRP A 57 4.45 -3.54 -9.04
N ILE A 58 4.21 -2.36 -8.50
CA ILE A 58 4.74 -1.09 -9.04
C ILE A 58 5.84 -0.62 -8.10
N GLU A 59 7.03 -0.43 -8.63
CA GLU A 59 8.14 0.09 -7.84
C GLU A 59 7.98 1.60 -7.62
N GLY A 60 8.13 2.04 -6.39
CA GLY A 60 8.01 3.44 -6.01
C GLY A 60 7.99 3.63 -4.49
N ASP A 61 7.77 4.86 -4.08
CA ASP A 61 7.75 5.26 -2.66
C ASP A 61 6.65 6.28 -2.42
N ILE A 62 5.96 6.20 -1.29
CA ILE A 62 4.94 7.19 -0.91
C ILE A 62 5.52 8.60 -0.69
N ASN A 63 6.83 8.72 -0.55
CA ASN A 63 7.55 10.00 -0.50
C ASN A 63 8.12 10.44 -1.85
N ASP A 64 7.89 9.68 -2.91
CA ASP A 64 8.25 10.04 -4.29
C ASP A 64 6.99 10.35 -5.10
N ILE A 65 6.75 11.65 -5.29
CA ILE A 65 5.55 12.15 -5.99
C ILE A 65 5.45 11.58 -7.41
N ALA A 66 6.58 11.52 -8.14
CA ALA A 66 6.57 11.04 -9.53
C ALA A 66 6.15 9.57 -9.62
N SER A 67 6.61 8.73 -8.69
CA SER A 67 6.21 7.31 -8.65
C SER A 67 4.73 7.15 -8.29
N LEU A 68 4.20 8.00 -7.41
CA LEU A 68 2.78 7.99 -7.07
C LEU A 68 1.91 8.42 -8.25
N GLU A 69 2.26 9.52 -8.91
CA GLU A 69 1.53 10.00 -10.09
C GLU A 69 1.48 8.93 -11.18
N SER A 70 2.63 8.36 -11.50
CA SER A 70 2.74 7.31 -12.51
C SER A 70 1.95 6.04 -12.11
N GLY A 71 2.09 5.61 -10.85
CA GLY A 71 1.44 4.39 -10.36
C GLY A 71 -0.07 4.49 -10.29
N MET A 72 -0.60 5.64 -9.88
CA MET A 72 -2.04 5.86 -9.71
C MET A 72 -2.78 6.17 -11.01
N GLN A 73 -2.08 6.38 -12.12
CA GLN A 73 -2.75 6.62 -13.41
C GLN A 73 -3.71 5.48 -13.74
N ASP A 74 -4.87 5.83 -14.28
CA ASP A 74 -5.93 4.89 -14.66
C ASP A 74 -6.55 4.11 -13.48
N CYS A 75 -6.29 4.55 -12.25
CA CYS A 75 -6.94 4.00 -11.07
C CYS A 75 -8.14 4.86 -10.64
N ASP A 76 -9.17 4.21 -10.13
CA ASP A 76 -10.40 4.84 -9.66
C ASP A 76 -10.66 4.63 -8.16
N LEU A 77 -9.87 3.77 -7.54
CA LEU A 77 -9.92 3.47 -6.11
C LEU A 77 -8.50 3.39 -5.55
N LEU A 78 -8.28 4.04 -4.41
CA LEU A 78 -7.05 3.97 -3.62
C LEU A 78 -7.33 3.23 -2.31
N LEU A 79 -6.48 2.26 -1.97
CA LEU A 79 -6.43 1.65 -0.65
C LEU A 79 -5.06 1.96 -0.02
N HIS A 80 -5.04 2.85 0.95
CA HIS A 80 -3.81 3.28 1.62
C HIS A 80 -3.63 2.50 2.92
N CYS A 81 -2.76 1.48 2.87
CA CYS A 81 -2.43 0.62 4.00
C CYS A 81 -1.00 0.85 4.53
N ALA A 82 -0.22 1.71 3.87
CA ALA A 82 1.15 2.00 4.28
C ALA A 82 1.16 2.74 5.62
N GLY A 83 2.03 2.30 6.51
CA GLY A 83 2.22 2.92 7.81
C GLY A 83 3.34 2.21 8.56
N VAL A 84 3.92 2.91 9.52
CA VAL A 84 4.94 2.38 10.41
C VAL A 84 4.45 2.50 11.84
N VAL A 85 4.64 1.46 12.63
CA VAL A 85 4.35 1.45 14.07
C VAL A 85 5.67 1.30 14.82
N SER A 86 5.97 2.24 15.70
CA SER A 86 7.13 2.17 16.59
C SER A 86 6.87 3.00 17.84
N PHE A 87 7.34 2.52 18.97
CA PHE A 87 7.30 3.24 20.26
C PHE A 87 8.65 3.82 20.63
N SER A 88 9.66 3.68 19.79
CA SER A 88 11.00 4.22 19.99
C SER A 88 11.05 5.69 19.60
N LYS A 89 11.60 6.53 20.49
CA LYS A 89 11.83 7.96 20.21
C LYS A 89 12.78 8.17 19.02
N SER A 90 13.72 7.25 18.79
CA SER A 90 14.65 7.32 17.66
C SER A 90 13.96 7.16 16.30
N GLN A 91 12.73 6.65 16.27
CA GLN A 91 11.94 6.44 15.06
C GLN A 91 10.94 7.57 14.76
N THR A 92 10.95 8.65 15.54
CA THR A 92 9.98 9.76 15.41
C THR A 92 9.98 10.36 14.00
N GLU A 93 11.16 10.58 13.41
CA GLU A 93 11.28 11.14 12.05
C GLU A 93 10.77 10.16 10.99
N VAL A 94 11.03 8.85 11.15
CA VAL A 94 10.51 7.82 10.23
C VAL A 94 8.98 7.77 10.31
N LEU A 95 8.42 7.78 11.52
CA LEU A 95 6.98 7.81 11.73
C LEU A 95 6.32 9.02 11.07
N ARG A 96 6.91 10.20 11.27
CA ARG A 96 6.41 11.44 10.67
C ARG A 96 6.46 11.38 9.14
N LYS A 97 7.61 10.97 8.58
CA LYS A 97 7.83 10.93 7.15
C LYS A 97 6.89 9.94 6.44
N VAL A 98 6.69 8.78 7.03
CA VAL A 98 5.81 7.75 6.45
C VAL A 98 4.34 8.03 6.75
N ASN A 99 3.99 8.23 8.03
CA ASN A 99 2.58 8.28 8.44
C ASN A 99 1.93 9.64 8.18
N ILE A 100 2.67 10.73 8.22
CA ILE A 100 2.14 12.08 7.98
C ILE A 100 2.43 12.53 6.55
N GLU A 101 3.70 12.69 6.19
CA GLU A 101 4.07 13.21 4.88
C GLU A 101 3.70 12.24 3.76
N GLY A 102 3.99 10.95 3.94
CA GLY A 102 3.64 9.92 2.96
C GLY A 102 2.14 9.83 2.71
N THR A 103 1.34 9.87 3.77
CA THR A 103 -0.13 9.87 3.66
C THR A 103 -0.63 11.12 2.95
N ALA A 104 -0.09 12.30 3.29
CA ALA A 104 -0.44 13.55 2.61
C ALA A 104 -0.12 13.50 1.11
N ASN A 105 1.05 12.97 0.74
CA ASN A 105 1.44 12.79 -0.66
C ASN A 105 0.45 11.91 -1.40
N VAL A 106 0.15 10.75 -0.84
CA VAL A 106 -0.77 9.77 -1.45
C VAL A 106 -2.16 10.37 -1.65
N MET A 107 -2.69 11.05 -0.63
CA MET A 107 -4.02 11.66 -0.69
C MET A 107 -4.08 12.83 -1.66
N ASN A 108 -3.06 13.69 -1.69
CA ASN A 108 -2.99 14.82 -2.61
C ASN A 108 -2.91 14.36 -4.07
N ILE A 109 -2.10 13.35 -4.37
CA ILE A 109 -2.01 12.80 -5.73
C ILE A 109 -3.33 12.15 -6.13
N ALA A 110 -3.95 11.39 -5.24
CA ALA A 110 -5.26 10.79 -5.50
C ALA A 110 -6.32 11.85 -5.82
N LEU A 111 -6.33 12.96 -5.07
CA LEU A 111 -7.22 14.09 -5.32
C LEU A 111 -6.95 14.74 -6.69
N ASN A 112 -5.69 15.01 -7.00
CA ASN A 112 -5.29 15.64 -8.25
C ASN A 112 -5.64 14.79 -9.49
N LEU A 113 -5.55 13.47 -9.37
CA LEU A 113 -5.88 12.53 -10.44
C LEU A 113 -7.38 12.19 -10.51
N GLY A 114 -8.19 12.74 -9.61
CA GLY A 114 -9.63 12.50 -9.60
C GLY A 114 -10.03 11.09 -9.17
N ILE A 115 -9.25 10.44 -8.32
CA ILE A 115 -9.59 9.11 -7.77
C ILE A 115 -10.89 9.23 -6.96
N ARG A 116 -11.88 8.43 -7.32
CA ARG A 116 -13.26 8.59 -6.84
C ARG A 116 -13.50 8.06 -5.43
N LYS A 117 -12.72 7.07 -5.02
CA LYS A 117 -12.90 6.42 -3.70
C LYS A 117 -11.55 6.17 -3.06
N VAL A 118 -11.49 6.42 -1.75
CA VAL A 118 -10.28 6.18 -0.95
C VAL A 118 -10.67 5.35 0.27
N GLY A 119 -9.98 4.23 0.45
CA GLY A 119 -9.96 3.48 1.70
C GLY A 119 -8.66 3.77 2.43
N PHE A 120 -8.73 4.06 3.71
CA PHE A 120 -7.58 4.39 4.54
C PHE A 120 -7.57 3.54 5.80
N VAL A 121 -6.45 2.84 6.01
CA VAL A 121 -6.25 2.05 7.23
C VAL A 121 -5.66 2.95 8.31
N SER A 122 -6.44 3.22 9.34
CA SER A 122 -6.04 4.00 10.50
C SER A 122 -5.94 3.10 11.74
N SER A 123 -5.73 3.71 12.90
CA SER A 123 -5.64 3.03 14.18
C SER A 123 -6.50 3.73 15.22
N ILE A 124 -7.01 2.98 16.19
CA ILE A 124 -7.66 3.57 17.37
C ILE A 124 -6.73 4.51 18.14
N ALA A 125 -5.41 4.30 18.02
CA ALA A 125 -4.42 5.19 18.62
C ALA A 125 -4.41 6.60 18.01
N ALA A 126 -5.09 6.82 16.88
CA ALA A 126 -5.23 8.13 16.27
C ALA A 126 -6.41 8.96 16.83
N LEU A 127 -7.22 8.35 17.69
CA LEU A 127 -8.38 9.00 18.30
C LEU A 127 -8.05 9.86 19.52
#